data_db838792aa30eb418e2ac51e865c7cc2
#
_entry.id   db838792aa30eb418e2ac51e865c7cc2
#
_cell.length_a   1.000
_cell.length_b   1.000
_cell.length_c   1.000
_cell.angle_alpha   90.00
_cell.angle_beta   90.00
_cell.angle_gamma   90.00
#
_symmetry.space_group_name_H-M   'P 1'
#
loop_
_entity.id
_entity.type
_entity.pdbx_description
1 polymer ?
#
loop_
_entity_poly.entity_id
_entity_poly.type
_entity_poly.pdbx_seq_one_letter_code
_entity_poly.pdbx_strand_id
1 'polypeptide(L)'
;MNAMKSILLSALVCGGISSAFADVVTPESTGFKFTDTKVVPTISIKNQSETGTCWCFSVVAFLENEIIRTSGKSVDLSEMFVVRNLYPEKAQKFMRMEGEIRFNQGGGVKDVLYAWDKYGMVPESVYSGLNYGEEIHDHLELIAGLKGYLKGIVAKPSKRYSTAWLRGVNGILDA
;
A
#
# COMPACT_ATOMS: atom_id res chain seq x y z
N MET A 1 75.68 23.37 29.99
CA MET A 1 75.80 22.27 29.06
C MET A 1 74.48 22.24 28.32
N ASN A 2 74.51 22.85 27.18
CA ASN A 2 73.29 23.30 26.47
C ASN A 2 72.95 22.35 25.32
N ALA A 3 71.74 21.87 25.25
CA ALA A 3 71.23 21.21 24.08
C ALA A 3 70.11 22.05 23.53
N MET A 4 70.33 22.68 22.41
CA MET A 4 69.39 23.43 21.64
C MET A 4 68.47 22.46 20.87
N LYS A 5 67.16 22.52 21.10
CA LYS A 5 66.17 21.75 20.35
C LYS A 5 65.70 22.59 19.21
N SER A 6 65.94 22.10 17.99
CA SER A 6 65.34 22.61 16.74
C SER A 6 63.87 22.23 16.67
N ILE A 7 63.02 23.22 16.53
CA ILE A 7 61.61 23.05 16.29
C ILE A 7 61.39 23.05 14.76
N LEU A 8 61.02 21.89 14.21
CA LEU A 8 60.55 21.77 12.83
C LEU A 8 59.09 22.18 12.77
N LEU A 9 58.85 23.27 12.07
CA LEU A 9 57.46 23.74 11.77
C LEU A 9 56.93 23.00 10.58
N SER A 10 56.03 22.05 10.82
CA SER A 10 55.31 21.37 9.75
C SER A 10 54.13 22.21 9.33
N ALA A 11 54.16 22.78 8.12
CA ALA A 11 53.07 23.47 7.50
C ALA A 11 52.03 22.45 7.04
N LEU A 12 50.86 22.44 7.69
CA LEU A 12 49.69 21.65 7.30
C LEU A 12 49.00 22.36 6.12
N VAL A 13 49.16 21.82 4.93
CA VAL A 13 48.42 22.27 3.75
C VAL A 13 47.01 21.74 3.86
N CYS A 14 46.05 22.57 4.28
CA CYS A 14 44.64 22.28 4.15
C CYS A 14 44.23 22.36 2.66
N GLY A 15 44.21 21.21 2.00
CA GLY A 15 43.61 21.08 0.70
C GLY A 15 42.09 21.24 0.82
N GLY A 16 41.57 22.37 0.36
CA GLY A 16 40.15 22.60 0.26
C GLY A 16 39.51 21.60 -0.71
N ILE A 17 38.64 20.73 -0.18
CA ILE A 17 37.77 19.90 -1.00
C ILE A 17 36.67 20.83 -1.52
N SER A 18 36.84 21.36 -2.74
CA SER A 18 35.76 21.98 -3.49
C SER A 18 34.74 20.88 -3.81
N SER A 19 33.64 20.83 -3.04
CA SER A 19 32.46 20.08 -3.41
C SER A 19 31.89 20.73 -4.68
N ALA A 20 32.18 20.11 -5.82
CA ALA A 20 31.47 20.40 -7.04
C ALA A 20 30.01 19.96 -6.83
N PHE A 21 29.15 20.92 -6.52
CA PHE A 21 27.73 20.71 -6.68
C PHE A 21 27.51 20.45 -8.17
N ALA A 22 27.16 19.21 -8.51
CA ALA A 22 26.68 18.91 -9.84
C ALA A 22 25.43 19.79 -10.04
N ASP A 23 25.51 20.75 -10.96
CA ASP A 23 24.34 21.48 -11.41
C ASP A 23 23.29 20.43 -11.81
N VAL A 24 22.16 20.42 -11.12
CA VAL A 24 20.99 19.65 -11.52
C VAL A 24 20.58 20.27 -12.84
N VAL A 25 20.94 19.61 -13.94
CA VAL A 25 20.47 19.95 -15.27
C VAL A 25 18.97 19.71 -15.25
N THR A 26 18.20 20.77 -15.01
CA THR A 26 16.77 20.76 -15.27
C THR A 26 16.62 20.51 -16.76
N PRO A 27 15.90 19.44 -17.18
CA PRO A 27 15.70 19.20 -18.59
C PRO A 27 15.04 20.46 -19.20
N GLU A 28 15.67 21.02 -20.23
CA GLU A 28 15.06 22.10 -21.01
C GLU A 28 13.66 21.68 -21.43
N SER A 29 12.71 22.57 -21.21
CA SER A 29 11.31 22.29 -21.58
C SER A 29 11.26 21.90 -23.05
N THR A 30 10.73 20.75 -23.37
CA THR A 30 10.66 20.14 -24.70
C THR A 30 9.78 20.93 -25.69
N GLY A 31 9.54 22.20 -25.49
CA GLY A 31 8.77 23.07 -26.38
C GLY A 31 7.25 22.86 -26.33
N PHE A 32 6.75 21.80 -25.70
CA PHE A 32 5.31 21.59 -25.52
C PHE A 32 4.81 22.43 -24.35
N LYS A 33 3.83 23.28 -24.59
CA LYS A 33 3.11 24.01 -23.55
C LYS A 33 1.77 23.34 -23.33
N PHE A 34 1.56 22.84 -22.12
CA PHE A 34 0.29 22.27 -21.70
C PHE A 34 -0.53 23.36 -21.00
N THR A 35 -1.82 23.41 -21.33
CA THR A 35 -2.78 24.32 -20.69
C THR A 35 -3.90 23.46 -20.11
N ASP A 36 -4.16 23.61 -18.83
CA ASP A 36 -5.27 22.94 -18.19
C ASP A 36 -6.59 23.52 -18.71
N THR A 37 -7.33 22.72 -19.47
CA THR A 37 -8.66 23.10 -19.96
C THR A 37 -9.76 22.79 -18.98
N LYS A 38 -9.53 21.80 -18.10
CA LYS A 38 -10.46 21.39 -17.05
C LYS A 38 -9.70 20.71 -15.91
N VAL A 39 -9.83 21.24 -14.72
CA VAL A 39 -9.32 20.64 -13.48
C VAL A 39 -10.48 20.06 -12.70
N VAL A 40 -10.39 18.77 -12.36
CA VAL A 40 -11.36 18.11 -11.47
C VAL A 40 -10.78 18.17 -10.05
N PRO A 41 -11.53 18.66 -9.05
CA PRO A 41 -11.09 18.64 -7.67
C PRO A 41 -10.81 17.21 -7.21
N THR A 42 -9.69 17.01 -6.52
CA THR A 42 -9.27 15.72 -6.00
C THR A 42 -8.90 15.84 -4.52
N ILE A 43 -8.94 14.72 -3.81
CA ILE A 43 -8.33 14.62 -2.48
C ILE A 43 -6.81 14.42 -2.60
N SER A 44 -6.12 14.38 -1.46
CA SER A 44 -4.69 14.06 -1.40
C SER A 44 -4.40 12.67 -1.97
N ILE A 45 -3.22 12.54 -2.59
CA ILE A 45 -2.73 11.24 -3.08
C ILE A 45 -2.39 10.35 -1.88
N LYS A 46 -2.92 9.14 -1.90
CA LYS A 46 -2.64 8.11 -0.88
C LYS A 46 -1.58 7.13 -1.36
N ASN A 47 -0.79 6.60 -0.42
CA ASN A 47 0.25 5.62 -0.68
C ASN A 47 -0.20 4.23 -0.23
N GLN A 48 -0.25 3.27 -1.16
CA GLN A 48 -0.56 1.88 -0.84
C GLN A 48 0.57 1.14 -0.11
N SER A 49 1.79 1.71 -0.11
CA SER A 49 2.99 1.13 0.48
C SER A 49 3.26 -0.32 0.02
N GLU A 50 3.67 -1.23 0.88
CA GLU A 50 4.06 -2.61 0.56
C GLU A 50 2.86 -3.54 0.40
N THR A 51 1.88 -3.12 -0.40
CA THR A 51 0.68 -3.91 -0.67
C THR A 51 0.39 -4.07 -2.16
N GLY A 52 -0.27 -5.15 -2.55
CA GLY A 52 -0.78 -5.37 -3.91
C GLY A 52 -2.20 -4.85 -4.10
N THR A 53 -2.54 -3.68 -3.53
CA THR A 53 -3.90 -3.13 -3.47
C THR A 53 -4.13 -1.90 -4.35
N CYS A 54 -3.23 -1.62 -5.31
CA CYS A 54 -3.34 -0.48 -6.24
C CYS A 54 -4.72 -0.38 -6.92
N TRP A 55 -5.35 -1.52 -7.22
CA TRP A 55 -6.69 -1.59 -7.79
C TRP A 55 -7.75 -0.97 -6.86
N CYS A 56 -7.59 -1.12 -5.54
CA CYS A 56 -8.50 -0.55 -4.55
C CYS A 56 -8.27 0.96 -4.42
N PHE A 57 -7.02 1.38 -4.23
CA PHE A 57 -6.65 2.79 -4.14
C PHE A 57 -7.11 3.60 -5.35
N SER A 58 -6.89 3.09 -6.56
CA SER A 58 -7.30 3.80 -7.78
C SER A 58 -8.82 3.92 -7.93
N VAL A 59 -9.58 2.88 -7.56
CA VAL A 59 -11.04 2.92 -7.67
C VAL A 59 -11.66 3.77 -6.57
N VAL A 60 -11.16 3.66 -5.33
CA VAL A 60 -11.64 4.49 -4.22
C VAL A 60 -11.36 5.97 -4.50
N ALA A 61 -10.15 6.32 -4.95
CA ALA A 61 -9.83 7.69 -5.36
C ALA A 61 -10.76 8.22 -6.47
N PHE A 62 -11.11 7.38 -7.44
CA PHE A 62 -12.11 7.75 -8.46
C PHE A 62 -13.48 8.04 -7.83
N LEU A 63 -13.94 7.20 -6.91
CA LEU A 63 -15.22 7.37 -6.24
C LEU A 63 -15.25 8.64 -5.37
N GLU A 64 -14.18 8.92 -4.64
CA GLU A 64 -14.02 10.13 -3.85
C GLU A 64 -14.09 11.39 -4.72
N ASN A 65 -13.41 11.37 -5.86
CA ASN A 65 -13.46 12.47 -6.83
C ASN A 65 -14.87 12.66 -7.41
N GLU A 66 -15.61 11.58 -7.68
CA GLU A 66 -16.99 11.66 -8.13
C GLU A 66 -17.94 12.18 -7.04
N ILE A 67 -17.68 11.86 -5.77
CA ILE A 67 -18.42 12.44 -4.64
C ILE A 67 -18.18 13.95 -4.57
N ILE A 68 -16.93 14.41 -4.68
CA ILE A 68 -16.61 15.85 -4.71
C ILE A 68 -17.32 16.51 -5.90
N ARG A 69 -17.19 15.93 -7.09
CA ARG A 69 -17.77 16.50 -8.32
C ARG A 69 -19.30 16.64 -8.24
N THR A 70 -19.98 15.68 -7.62
CA THR A 70 -21.44 15.64 -7.59
C THR A 70 -22.06 16.35 -6.39
N SER A 71 -21.39 16.31 -5.25
CA SER A 71 -21.93 16.84 -3.98
C SER A 71 -21.19 18.06 -3.43
N GLY A 72 -20.01 18.39 -3.95
CA GLY A 72 -19.11 19.40 -3.41
C GLY A 72 -18.48 19.03 -2.05
N LYS A 73 -18.70 17.82 -1.56
CA LYS A 73 -18.17 17.36 -0.26
C LYS A 73 -16.95 16.50 -0.46
N SER A 74 -15.88 16.79 0.29
CA SER A 74 -14.70 15.92 0.37
C SER A 74 -14.96 14.81 1.39
N VAL A 75 -14.66 13.57 0.99
CA VAL A 75 -14.73 12.38 1.84
C VAL A 75 -13.45 11.61 1.63
N ASP A 76 -12.84 11.16 2.71
CA ASP A 76 -11.66 10.28 2.73
C ASP A 76 -12.11 8.89 3.13
N LEU A 77 -12.17 7.96 2.16
CA LEU A 77 -12.70 6.61 2.31
C LEU A 77 -11.58 5.61 2.57
N SER A 78 -11.86 4.60 3.39
CA SER A 78 -10.91 3.54 3.71
C SER A 78 -10.80 2.50 2.61
N GLU A 79 -9.65 2.40 1.97
CA GLU A 79 -9.29 1.33 1.07
C GLU A 79 -9.13 0.00 1.83
N MET A 80 -8.57 0.06 3.02
CA MET A 80 -8.31 -1.13 3.83
C MET A 80 -9.57 -1.77 4.36
N PHE A 81 -10.63 -1.00 4.58
CA PHE A 81 -11.95 -1.57 4.89
C PHE A 81 -12.47 -2.44 3.74
N VAL A 82 -12.33 -1.98 2.50
CA VAL A 82 -12.69 -2.75 1.31
C VAL A 82 -11.85 -4.02 1.21
N VAL A 83 -10.54 -3.88 1.33
CA VAL A 83 -9.58 -5.00 1.23
C VAL A 83 -9.85 -6.04 2.31
N ARG A 84 -10.05 -5.61 3.58
CA ARG A 84 -10.36 -6.49 4.72
C ARG A 84 -11.60 -7.34 4.47
N ASN A 85 -12.66 -6.73 3.95
CA ASN A 85 -13.92 -7.43 3.70
C ASN A 85 -13.86 -8.38 2.49
N LEU A 86 -12.99 -8.09 1.52
CA LEU A 86 -12.83 -8.94 0.33
C LEU A 86 -11.94 -10.18 0.56
N TYR A 87 -11.02 -10.16 1.51
CA TYR A 87 -10.17 -11.33 1.76
C TYR A 87 -10.95 -12.60 2.15
N PRO A 88 -11.97 -12.55 3.03
CA PRO A 88 -12.81 -13.73 3.30
C PRO A 88 -13.56 -14.23 2.07
N GLU A 89 -14.02 -13.33 1.18
CA GLU A 89 -14.68 -13.72 -0.07
C GLU A 89 -13.72 -14.44 -1.03
N LYS A 90 -12.51 -13.91 -1.16
CA LYS A 90 -11.43 -14.57 -1.93
C LYS A 90 -11.06 -15.92 -1.33
N ALA A 91 -10.98 -16.02 -0.02
CA ALA A 91 -10.72 -17.28 0.68
C ALA A 91 -11.83 -18.30 0.43
N GLN A 92 -13.10 -17.90 0.49
CA GLN A 92 -14.23 -18.77 0.16
C GLN A 92 -14.17 -19.25 -1.29
N LYS A 93 -13.84 -18.37 -2.22
CA LYS A 93 -13.68 -18.74 -3.63
C LYS A 93 -12.53 -19.74 -3.80
N PHE A 94 -11.39 -19.51 -3.16
CA PHE A 94 -10.24 -20.41 -3.17
C PHE A 94 -10.61 -21.81 -2.64
N MET A 95 -11.33 -21.88 -1.52
CA MET A 95 -11.77 -23.13 -0.92
C MET A 95 -12.78 -23.87 -1.80
N ARG A 96 -13.73 -23.15 -2.40
CA ARG A 96 -14.72 -23.76 -3.33
C ARG A 96 -14.08 -24.33 -4.59
N MET A 97 -12.98 -23.74 -5.02
CA MET A 97 -12.20 -24.18 -6.18
C MET A 97 -11.06 -25.14 -5.78
N GLU A 98 -11.10 -25.69 -4.58
CA GLU A 98 -10.12 -26.65 -4.05
C GLU A 98 -8.66 -26.24 -4.18
N GLY A 99 -8.39 -24.93 -4.18
CA GLY A 99 -7.05 -24.37 -4.32
C GLY A 99 -6.55 -24.22 -5.76
N GLU A 100 -7.33 -24.59 -6.76
CA GLU A 100 -6.95 -24.50 -8.18
C GLU A 100 -6.86 -23.07 -8.73
N ILE A 101 -7.38 -22.10 -7.97
CA ILE A 101 -7.24 -20.69 -8.33
C ILE A 101 -6.17 -20.02 -7.47
N ARG A 102 -5.62 -18.90 -7.99
CA ARG A 102 -4.65 -18.12 -7.25
C ARG A 102 -5.32 -17.30 -6.15
N PHE A 103 -4.86 -17.46 -4.91
CA PHE A 103 -5.15 -16.55 -3.81
C PHE A 103 -4.05 -15.48 -3.74
N ASN A 104 -4.41 -14.21 -3.92
CA ASN A 104 -3.47 -13.08 -3.92
C ASN A 104 -4.15 -11.76 -3.53
N GLN A 105 -3.34 -10.70 -3.44
CA GLN A 105 -3.80 -9.35 -3.08
C GLN A 105 -4.54 -8.63 -4.23
N GLY A 106 -4.31 -9.01 -5.48
CA GLY A 106 -4.87 -8.35 -6.66
C GLY A 106 -6.39 -8.38 -6.69
N GLY A 107 -6.99 -7.40 -7.34
CA GLY A 107 -8.42 -7.25 -7.55
C GLY A 107 -8.71 -6.30 -8.70
N GLY A 108 -9.94 -5.82 -8.81
CA GLY A 108 -10.36 -4.90 -9.85
C GLY A 108 -11.56 -4.04 -9.45
N VAL A 109 -12.01 -3.22 -10.39
CA VAL A 109 -13.12 -2.29 -10.17
C VAL A 109 -14.38 -2.99 -9.63
N LYS A 110 -14.70 -4.15 -10.18
CA LYS A 110 -15.89 -4.93 -9.76
C LYS A 110 -15.81 -5.40 -8.32
N ASP A 111 -14.60 -5.65 -7.81
CA ASP A 111 -14.42 -6.06 -6.41
C ASP A 111 -14.74 -4.91 -5.45
N VAL A 112 -14.32 -3.68 -5.78
CA VAL A 112 -14.65 -2.49 -4.98
C VAL A 112 -16.14 -2.22 -4.98
N LEU A 113 -16.77 -2.25 -6.16
CA LEU A 113 -18.21 -2.01 -6.29
C LEU A 113 -19.03 -3.09 -5.57
N TYR A 114 -18.60 -4.35 -5.62
CA TYR A 114 -19.20 -5.44 -4.86
C TYR A 114 -19.06 -5.23 -3.35
N ALA A 115 -17.89 -4.81 -2.88
CA ALA A 115 -17.68 -4.53 -1.47
C ALA A 115 -18.53 -3.37 -1.00
N TRP A 116 -18.63 -2.31 -1.79
CA TRP A 116 -19.50 -1.16 -1.51
C TRP A 116 -20.96 -1.58 -1.37
N ASP A 117 -21.47 -2.33 -2.35
CA ASP A 117 -22.88 -2.78 -2.34
C ASP A 117 -23.18 -3.69 -1.13
N LYS A 118 -22.24 -4.58 -0.79
CA LYS A 118 -22.45 -5.60 0.24
C LYS A 118 -22.14 -5.13 1.66
N TYR A 119 -21.07 -4.35 1.84
CA TYR A 119 -20.52 -3.98 3.14
C TYR A 119 -20.60 -2.48 3.43
N GLY A 120 -20.86 -1.68 2.40
CA GLY A 120 -20.76 -0.23 2.47
C GLY A 120 -19.32 0.25 2.41
N MET A 121 -19.15 1.54 2.76
CA MET A 121 -17.84 2.20 2.85
C MET A 121 -17.77 2.95 4.17
N VAL A 122 -16.59 3.07 4.73
CA VAL A 122 -16.33 3.84 5.94
C VAL A 122 -15.24 4.88 5.70
N PRO A 123 -15.22 5.99 6.45
CA PRO A 123 -14.11 6.93 6.42
C PRO A 123 -12.79 6.29 6.86
N GLU A 124 -11.67 6.76 6.32
CA GLU A 124 -10.32 6.34 6.70
C GLU A 124 -10.08 6.51 8.21
N SER A 125 -10.61 7.59 8.80
CA SER A 125 -10.52 7.84 10.23
C SER A 125 -11.24 6.82 11.13
N VAL A 126 -12.14 6.01 10.54
CA VAL A 126 -12.86 4.93 11.24
C VAL A 126 -12.12 3.61 11.13
N TYR A 127 -11.47 3.36 10.01
CA TYR A 127 -10.74 2.13 9.76
C TYR A 127 -9.52 2.41 8.87
N SER A 128 -8.36 2.60 9.48
CA SER A 128 -7.11 2.82 8.74
C SER A 128 -6.47 1.53 8.23
N GLY A 129 -6.76 0.40 8.90
CA GLY A 129 -6.10 -0.88 8.64
C GLY A 129 -4.67 -0.99 9.20
N LEU A 130 -4.22 -0.02 10.01
CA LEU A 130 -2.90 0.01 10.67
C LEU A 130 -3.03 -0.39 12.15
N ASN A 131 -3.50 -1.62 12.40
CA ASN A 131 -3.82 -2.07 13.75
C ASN A 131 -2.72 -2.91 14.41
N TYR A 132 -1.62 -3.18 13.68
CA TYR A 132 -0.55 -4.10 14.08
C TYR A 132 0.75 -3.39 14.47
N GLY A 133 0.68 -2.07 14.77
CA GLY A 133 1.81 -1.29 15.29
C GLY A 133 2.76 -0.71 14.24
N GLU A 134 2.44 -0.83 12.95
CA GLU A 134 3.19 -0.25 11.85
C GLU A 134 2.62 1.11 11.42
N GLU A 135 3.47 1.95 10.85
CA GLU A 135 3.07 3.27 10.33
C GLU A 135 2.68 3.23 8.85
N ILE A 136 3.01 2.15 8.14
CA ILE A 136 2.73 1.94 6.71
C ILE A 136 2.10 0.58 6.49
N HIS A 137 1.32 0.46 5.43
CA HIS A 137 0.73 -0.82 5.06
C HIS A 137 1.77 -1.78 4.52
N ASP A 138 1.96 -2.93 5.19
CA ASP A 138 2.71 -4.08 4.71
C ASP A 138 1.85 -5.35 4.81
N HIS A 139 1.51 -5.92 3.67
CA HIS A 139 0.69 -7.12 3.61
C HIS A 139 1.50 -8.39 3.30
N LEU A 140 2.83 -8.35 3.33
CA LEU A 140 3.65 -9.51 2.96
C LEU A 140 3.46 -10.67 3.95
N GLU A 141 3.51 -10.39 5.24
CA GLU A 141 3.26 -11.40 6.28
C GLU A 141 1.81 -11.89 6.25
N LEU A 142 0.86 -10.95 6.20
CA LEU A 142 -0.57 -11.25 6.15
C LEU A 142 -0.92 -12.21 5.01
N ILE A 143 -0.44 -11.89 3.78
CA ILE A 143 -0.77 -12.74 2.61
C ILE A 143 -0.04 -14.09 2.67
N ALA A 144 1.15 -14.15 3.24
CA ALA A 144 1.88 -15.40 3.44
C ALA A 144 1.16 -16.30 4.44
N GLY A 145 0.72 -15.74 5.57
CA GLY A 145 -0.06 -16.43 6.58
C GLY A 145 -1.38 -16.98 6.04
N LEU A 146 -2.17 -16.14 5.38
CA LEU A 146 -3.44 -16.55 4.75
C LEU A 146 -3.24 -17.65 3.70
N LYS A 147 -2.23 -17.52 2.83
CA LYS A 147 -1.91 -18.55 1.82
C LYS A 147 -1.51 -19.87 2.47
N GLY A 148 -0.64 -19.82 3.46
CA GLY A 148 -0.18 -21.02 4.19
C GLY A 148 -1.35 -21.73 4.86
N TYR A 149 -2.17 -20.97 5.57
CA TYR A 149 -3.36 -21.48 6.24
C TYR A 149 -4.35 -22.14 5.27
N LEU A 150 -4.75 -21.45 4.21
CA LEU A 150 -5.71 -21.96 3.23
C LEU A 150 -5.16 -23.18 2.48
N LYS A 151 -3.89 -23.17 2.07
CA LYS A 151 -3.24 -24.32 1.42
C LYS A 151 -3.20 -25.54 2.33
N GLY A 152 -2.90 -25.35 3.63
CA GLY A 152 -2.91 -26.44 4.59
C GLY A 152 -4.28 -27.09 4.74
N ILE A 153 -5.36 -26.30 4.70
CA ILE A 153 -6.73 -26.82 4.78
C ILE A 153 -7.12 -27.57 3.51
N VAL A 154 -6.85 -26.98 2.33
CA VAL A 154 -7.19 -27.60 1.04
C VAL A 154 -6.43 -28.90 0.81
N ALA A 155 -5.25 -29.07 1.40
CA ALA A 155 -4.46 -30.30 1.33
C ALA A 155 -5.16 -31.51 1.98
N LYS A 156 -6.23 -31.31 2.75
CA LYS A 156 -6.98 -32.41 3.39
C LYS A 156 -7.52 -33.40 2.35
N PRO A 157 -7.17 -34.69 2.41
CA PRO A 157 -7.51 -35.65 1.38
C PRO A 157 -9.02 -35.83 1.15
N SER A 158 -9.82 -35.73 2.20
CA SER A 158 -11.29 -35.92 2.10
C SER A 158 -12.03 -34.78 1.42
N LYS A 159 -11.38 -33.64 1.22
CA LYS A 159 -11.98 -32.39 0.68
C LYS A 159 -13.28 -31.96 1.38
N ARG A 160 -13.51 -32.47 2.59
CA ARG A 160 -14.65 -32.06 3.44
C ARG A 160 -14.17 -31.06 4.47
N TYR A 161 -14.58 -29.82 4.34
CA TYR A 161 -14.17 -28.72 5.18
C TYR A 161 -15.30 -28.32 6.15
N SER A 162 -14.97 -28.11 7.42
CA SER A 162 -15.88 -27.47 8.37
C SER A 162 -16.01 -25.98 8.05
N THR A 163 -16.93 -25.29 8.69
CA THR A 163 -17.01 -23.81 8.58
C THR A 163 -15.99 -23.08 9.46
N ALA A 164 -15.27 -23.82 10.31
CA ALA A 164 -14.32 -23.25 11.28
C ALA A 164 -13.12 -22.55 10.62
N TRP A 165 -12.71 -22.98 9.42
CA TRP A 165 -11.59 -22.38 8.70
C TRP A 165 -11.82 -20.89 8.40
N LEU A 166 -13.06 -20.46 8.18
CA LEU A 166 -13.35 -19.05 7.92
C LEU A 166 -13.09 -18.17 9.15
N ARG A 167 -13.32 -18.72 10.37
CA ARG A 167 -12.94 -18.02 11.61
C ARG A 167 -11.42 -17.85 11.72
N GLY A 168 -10.65 -18.85 11.27
CA GLY A 168 -9.19 -18.73 11.21
C GLY A 168 -8.73 -17.63 10.25
N VAL A 169 -9.37 -17.53 9.06
CA VAL A 169 -9.10 -16.41 8.12
C VAL A 169 -9.40 -15.07 8.78
N ASN A 170 -10.54 -14.91 9.42
CA ASN A 170 -10.89 -13.67 10.11
C ASN A 170 -9.93 -13.36 11.25
N GLY A 171 -9.53 -14.38 12.05
CA GLY A 171 -8.55 -14.19 13.12
C GLY A 171 -7.18 -13.71 12.63
N ILE A 172 -6.73 -14.17 11.45
CA ILE A 172 -5.49 -13.65 10.82
C ILE A 172 -5.67 -12.20 10.33
N LEU A 173 -6.87 -11.87 9.87
CA LEU A 173 -7.17 -10.52 9.37
C LEU A 173 -7.40 -9.49 10.49
N ASP A 174 -7.70 -9.94 11.68
CA ASP A 174 -8.03 -9.10 12.85
C ASP A 174 -6.85 -9.02 13.85
N ALA A 175 -5.73 -9.72 13.57
CA ALA A 175 -4.52 -9.68 14.38
C ALA A 175 -3.65 -8.47 14.06
#